data_02e355f067cfafc6ca0b094dd4886613
#
_entry.id   02e355f067cfafc6ca0b094dd4886613
#
_cell.length_a   1.000
_cell.length_b   1.000
_cell.length_c   1.000
_cell.angle_alpha   90.00
_cell.angle_beta   90.00
_cell.angle_gamma   90.00
#
_symmetry.space_group_name_H-M   'P 1'
#
loop_
_entity.id
_entity.type
_entity.pdbx_description
1 polymer ?
#
loop_
_entity_poly.entity_id
_entity_poly.type
_entity_poly.pdbx_seq_one_letter_code
_entity_poly.pdbx_strand_id
1 'polypeptide(L)'
;MKTIIIDNLEWQEENDGNRRSLRDSIIYATTLGDGWRLPTIEELISIVDYNTYSPACKIDFCCPSHYWSSSLSASNSSLVWVINFCYGDVNFNYKDEHYYARCVRPIADVKNFKRR
;
A
#
# COMPACT_ATOMS: atom_id res chain seq x y z
N MET A 1 12.79 -1.09 10.25
CA MET A 1 11.58 -1.41 9.46
C MET A 1 11.86 -2.66 8.65
N LYS A 2 11.00 -3.63 8.74
CA LYS A 2 11.10 -4.82 7.89
C LYS A 2 10.48 -4.56 6.54
N THR A 3 11.15 -4.99 5.49
CA THR A 3 10.68 -4.81 4.12
C THR A 3 10.79 -6.11 3.33
N ILE A 4 10.04 -6.19 2.25
CA ILE A 4 10.09 -7.32 1.32
C ILE A 4 10.01 -6.77 -0.10
N ILE A 5 10.74 -7.39 -1.01
CA ILE A 5 10.77 -6.97 -2.41
C ILE A 5 9.91 -7.91 -3.23
N ILE A 6 8.93 -7.33 -3.94
CA ILE A 6 8.07 -8.06 -4.87
C ILE A 6 8.01 -7.24 -6.16
N ASP A 7 8.39 -7.84 -7.28
CA ASP A 7 8.26 -7.24 -8.62
C ASP A 7 8.85 -5.82 -8.72
N ASN A 8 10.10 -5.66 -8.27
CA ASN A 8 10.83 -4.39 -8.34
C ASN A 8 10.29 -3.29 -7.44
N LEU A 9 9.42 -3.63 -6.51
CA LEU A 9 8.98 -2.71 -5.47
C LEU A 9 9.37 -3.25 -4.12
N GLU A 10 9.81 -2.35 -3.26
CA GLU A 10 10.07 -2.67 -1.86
C GLU A 10 8.85 -2.25 -1.06
N TRP A 11 8.31 -3.19 -0.28
CA TRP A 11 7.10 -3.02 0.51
C TRP A 11 7.43 -3.05 1.98
N GLN A 12 6.71 -2.25 2.77
CA GLN A 12 6.70 -2.49 4.21
C GLN A 12 6.09 -3.88 4.46
N GLU A 13 6.78 -4.71 5.21
CA GLU A 13 6.25 -6.04 5.54
C GLU A 13 5.11 -5.95 6.53
N GLU A 14 5.16 -4.95 7.42
CA GLU A 14 4.12 -4.72 8.42
C GLU A 14 3.69 -3.26 8.39
N ASN A 15 2.42 -3.00 8.70
CA ASN A 15 2.00 -1.64 8.99
C ASN A 15 2.43 -1.27 10.41
N ASP A 16 2.28 -0.01 10.80
CA ASP A 16 2.68 0.44 12.13
C ASP A 16 1.58 0.30 13.18
N GLY A 17 0.47 -0.35 12.83
CA GLY A 17 -0.64 -0.57 13.74
C GLY A 17 -1.60 0.59 13.88
N ASN A 18 -1.35 1.70 13.20
CA ASN A 18 -2.17 2.91 13.30
C ASN A 18 -3.04 3.08 12.06
N ARG A 19 -4.32 3.34 12.28
CA ARG A 19 -5.23 3.72 11.20
C ARG A 19 -5.24 5.24 11.09
N ARG A 20 -5.27 5.73 9.85
CA ARG A 20 -5.17 7.16 9.56
C ARG A 20 -6.12 7.54 8.44
N SER A 21 -6.46 8.83 8.37
CA SER A 21 -7.08 9.38 7.17
C SER A 21 -6.11 9.29 5.99
N LEU A 22 -6.60 9.52 4.79
CA LEU A 22 -5.72 9.53 3.61
C LEU A 22 -4.62 10.59 3.75
N ARG A 23 -4.99 11.79 4.17
CA ARG A 23 -4.02 12.88 4.35
C ARG A 23 -2.90 12.47 5.30
N ASP A 24 -3.27 11.95 6.46
CA ASP A 24 -2.28 11.57 7.46
C ASP A 24 -1.45 10.38 7.02
N SER A 25 -2.01 9.51 6.20
CA SER A 25 -1.26 8.40 5.61
C SER A 25 -0.22 8.88 4.61
N ILE A 26 -0.54 9.89 3.81
CA ILE A 26 0.41 10.50 2.89
C ILE A 26 1.54 11.17 3.67
N ILE A 27 1.20 11.88 4.73
CA ILE A 27 2.20 12.52 5.61
C ILE A 27 3.11 11.47 6.23
N TYR A 28 2.52 10.38 6.74
CA TYR A 28 3.29 9.28 7.30
C TYR A 28 4.30 8.72 6.30
N ALA A 29 3.87 8.44 5.08
CA ALA A 29 4.76 7.93 4.04
C ALA A 29 5.91 8.92 3.76
N THR A 30 5.59 10.21 3.70
CA THR A 30 6.58 11.26 3.47
C THR A 30 7.62 11.28 4.60
N THR A 31 7.20 11.08 5.85
CA THR A 31 8.13 11.09 6.98
C THR A 31 9.11 9.92 6.96
N LEU A 32 8.78 8.85 6.26
CA LEU A 32 9.72 7.73 6.11
C LEU A 32 10.91 8.08 5.23
N GLY A 33 10.76 9.07 4.36
CA GLY A 33 11.83 9.49 3.45
C GLY A 33 12.17 8.44 2.40
N ASP A 34 13.30 8.61 1.73
CA ASP A 34 13.90 7.61 0.84
C ASP A 34 12.97 7.06 -0.24
N GLY A 35 12.04 7.89 -0.73
CA GLY A 35 11.14 7.48 -1.80
C GLY A 35 9.92 6.69 -1.37
N TRP A 36 9.72 6.48 -0.08
CA TRP A 36 8.52 5.80 0.41
C TRP A 36 7.26 6.61 0.10
N ARG A 37 6.23 5.92 -0.36
CA ARG A 37 4.95 6.53 -0.74
C ARG A 37 3.82 5.51 -0.53
N LEU A 38 2.57 5.99 -0.60
CA LEU A 38 1.44 5.07 -0.66
C LEU A 38 1.44 4.37 -2.02
N PRO A 39 1.07 3.10 -2.08
CA PRO A 39 0.96 2.39 -3.35
C PRO A 39 -0.26 2.86 -4.14
N THR A 40 -0.21 2.68 -5.45
CA THR A 40 -1.39 2.82 -6.29
C THR A 40 -2.31 1.62 -6.07
N ILE A 41 -3.57 1.73 -6.50
CA ILE A 41 -4.49 0.61 -6.37
C ILE A 41 -4.01 -0.60 -7.20
N GLU A 42 -3.42 -0.36 -8.37
CA GLU A 42 -2.88 -1.44 -9.20
C GLU A 42 -1.73 -2.16 -8.48
N GLU A 43 -0.88 -1.40 -7.78
CA GLU A 43 0.20 -2.00 -7.01
C GLU A 43 -0.35 -2.86 -5.88
N LEU A 44 -1.36 -2.37 -5.17
CA LEU A 44 -1.99 -3.16 -4.10
C LEU A 44 -2.63 -4.45 -4.65
N ILE A 45 -3.32 -4.35 -5.78
CA ILE A 45 -3.93 -5.52 -6.41
C ILE A 45 -2.85 -6.55 -6.78
N SER A 46 -1.68 -6.10 -7.18
CA SER A 46 -0.60 -7.00 -7.61
C SER A 46 -0.12 -7.93 -6.50
N ILE A 47 -0.34 -7.59 -5.24
CA ILE A 47 0.06 -8.44 -4.12
C ILE A 47 -1.11 -9.21 -3.51
N VAL A 48 -2.28 -9.17 -4.11
CA VAL A 48 -3.41 -10.00 -3.67
C VAL A 48 -3.13 -11.45 -4.05
N ASP A 49 -3.43 -12.35 -3.12
CA ASP A 49 -3.40 -13.79 -3.35
C ASP A 49 -4.76 -14.36 -3.02
N TYR A 50 -5.52 -14.72 -4.05
CA TYR A 50 -6.87 -15.24 -3.87
C TYR A 50 -6.90 -16.71 -3.43
N ASN A 51 -5.74 -17.36 -3.34
CA ASN A 51 -5.64 -18.72 -2.79
C ASN A 51 -5.57 -18.71 -1.27
N THR A 52 -5.47 -17.53 -0.67
CA THR A 52 -5.42 -17.35 0.78
C THR A 52 -6.45 -16.30 1.18
N TYR A 53 -6.72 -16.21 2.48
CA TYR A 53 -7.58 -15.16 3.02
C TYR A 53 -7.12 -14.83 4.43
N SER A 54 -7.50 -13.63 4.86
CA SER A 54 -7.22 -13.11 6.19
C SER A 54 -5.75 -13.29 6.63
N PRO A 55 -4.76 -12.91 5.81
CA PRO A 55 -4.85 -12.04 4.65
C PRO A 55 -4.90 -12.79 3.31
N ALA A 56 -5.59 -12.21 2.35
CA ALA A 56 -5.54 -12.60 0.95
C ALA A 56 -4.40 -11.83 0.28
N CYS A 57 -3.19 -12.10 0.68
CA CYS A 57 -2.03 -11.30 0.31
C CYS A 57 -0.78 -12.15 0.20
N LYS A 58 0.09 -11.79 -0.75
CA LYS A 58 1.40 -12.45 -0.91
C LYS A 58 2.35 -12.15 0.23
N ILE A 59 2.09 -11.08 0.99
CA ILE A 59 2.85 -10.75 2.19
C ILE A 59 2.05 -11.24 3.38
N ASP A 60 2.68 -12.09 4.20
CA ASP A 60 2.05 -12.58 5.42
C ASP A 60 2.19 -11.51 6.51
N PHE A 61 1.08 -10.95 6.97
CA PHE A 61 1.08 -9.92 7.98
C PHE A 61 -0.18 -9.97 8.85
N CYS A 62 -0.13 -9.27 9.96
CA CYS A 62 -1.08 -9.46 11.05
C CYS A 62 -2.36 -8.64 10.98
N CYS A 63 -2.52 -7.70 10.09
CA CYS A 63 -3.69 -6.83 10.06
C CYS A 63 -4.43 -6.92 8.72
N PRO A 64 -5.18 -8.02 8.50
CA PRO A 64 -5.98 -8.16 7.28
C PRO A 64 -7.20 -7.24 7.36
N SER A 65 -7.08 -6.04 6.83
CA SER A 65 -8.12 -5.02 6.87
C SER A 65 -7.96 -4.10 5.67
N HIS A 66 -8.56 -2.92 5.75
CA HIS A 66 -8.53 -1.95 4.67
C HIS A 66 -7.23 -1.16 4.66
N TYR A 67 -6.71 -0.93 3.46
CA TYR A 67 -5.48 -0.17 3.24
C TYR A 67 -5.71 0.89 2.18
N TRP A 68 -5.17 2.09 2.43
CA TRP A 68 -5.24 3.21 1.49
C TRP A 68 -4.38 2.96 0.25
N SER A 69 -4.91 3.36 -0.90
CA SER A 69 -4.10 3.60 -2.09
C SER A 69 -3.92 5.10 -2.29
N SER A 70 -3.06 5.48 -3.21
CA SER A 70 -2.93 6.86 -3.67
C SER A 70 -3.86 7.16 -4.84
N SER A 71 -4.66 6.20 -5.29
CA SER A 71 -5.48 6.32 -6.50
C SER A 71 -6.85 6.89 -6.18
N LEU A 72 -7.15 8.07 -6.71
CA LEU A 72 -8.48 8.66 -6.58
C LEU A 72 -9.44 8.01 -7.58
N SER A 73 -10.73 8.00 -7.25
CA SER A 73 -11.73 7.57 -8.19
C SER A 73 -11.79 8.52 -9.38
N ALA A 74 -11.79 7.99 -10.60
CA ALA A 74 -11.83 8.81 -11.81
C ALA A 74 -13.13 9.61 -11.93
N SER A 75 -14.23 9.08 -11.38
CA SER A 75 -15.54 9.73 -11.48
C SER A 75 -15.82 10.70 -10.34
N ASN A 76 -15.10 10.59 -9.23
CA ASN A 76 -15.34 11.42 -8.05
C ASN A 76 -14.06 11.53 -7.22
N SER A 77 -13.39 12.67 -7.30
CA SER A 77 -12.12 12.88 -6.60
C SER A 77 -12.24 12.96 -5.08
N SER A 78 -13.45 12.94 -4.53
CA SER A 78 -13.66 12.82 -3.09
C SER A 78 -13.49 11.40 -2.60
N LEU A 79 -13.45 10.43 -3.52
CA LEU A 79 -13.34 9.01 -3.21
C LEU A 79 -11.96 8.48 -3.58
N VAL A 80 -11.47 7.57 -2.78
CA VAL A 80 -10.14 6.97 -2.94
C VAL A 80 -10.31 5.46 -2.99
N TRP A 81 -9.62 4.80 -3.91
CA TRP A 81 -9.61 3.36 -3.95
C TRP A 81 -8.88 2.79 -2.75
N VAL A 82 -9.47 1.78 -2.14
CA VAL A 82 -8.88 1.05 -1.00
C VAL A 82 -9.00 -0.44 -1.28
N ILE A 83 -8.20 -1.22 -0.57
CA ILE A 83 -8.27 -2.67 -0.66
C ILE A 83 -8.45 -3.25 0.72
N ASN A 84 -9.28 -4.29 0.81
CA ASN A 84 -9.44 -5.06 2.04
C ASN A 84 -8.69 -6.38 1.87
N PHE A 85 -7.60 -6.55 2.58
CA PHE A 85 -6.81 -7.77 2.48
C PHE A 85 -7.39 -8.95 3.27
N CYS A 86 -8.54 -8.79 3.87
CA CYS A 86 -9.23 -9.96 4.43
C CYS A 86 -9.58 -10.95 3.33
N TYR A 87 -10.10 -10.44 2.21
CA TYR A 87 -10.51 -11.27 1.06
C TYR A 87 -9.98 -10.76 -0.28
N GLY A 88 -9.30 -9.63 -0.29
CA GLY A 88 -8.76 -9.07 -1.53
C GLY A 88 -9.73 -8.19 -2.31
N ASP A 89 -10.81 -7.73 -1.68
CA ASP A 89 -11.78 -6.87 -2.39
C ASP A 89 -11.28 -5.44 -2.49
N VAL A 90 -11.57 -4.85 -3.64
CA VAL A 90 -11.29 -3.46 -3.92
C VAL A 90 -12.58 -2.66 -3.74
N ASN A 91 -12.49 -1.56 -3.02
CA ASN A 91 -13.60 -0.65 -2.78
C ASN A 91 -13.10 0.78 -2.91
N PHE A 92 -14.01 1.74 -2.79
CA PHE A 92 -13.61 3.14 -2.64
C PHE A 92 -14.35 3.75 -1.46
N ASN A 93 -13.70 4.71 -0.81
CA ASN A 93 -14.23 5.33 0.39
C ASN A 93 -13.82 6.79 0.46
N TYR A 94 -14.43 7.52 1.39
CA TYR A 94 -14.13 8.93 1.60
C TYR A 94 -12.78 9.09 2.28
N LYS A 95 -12.10 10.20 1.98
CA LYS A 95 -10.73 10.47 2.43
C LYS A 95 -10.59 10.60 3.95
N ASP A 96 -11.66 10.89 4.65
CA ASP A 96 -11.65 11.07 6.10
C ASP A 96 -11.91 9.79 6.90
N GLU A 97 -12.17 8.67 6.24
CA GLU A 97 -12.17 7.37 6.91
C GLU A 97 -10.76 7.06 7.43
N HIS A 98 -10.67 6.10 8.34
CA HIS A 98 -9.40 5.73 8.94
C HIS A 98 -9.05 4.29 8.59
N TYR A 99 -7.96 4.13 7.84
CA TYR A 99 -7.46 2.82 7.40
C TYR A 99 -5.95 2.76 7.56
N TYR A 100 -5.39 1.60 7.34
CA TYR A 100 -3.95 1.38 7.46
C TYR A 100 -3.21 1.87 6.22
N ALA A 101 -1.95 2.19 6.41
CA ALA A 101 -1.02 2.51 5.33
C ALA A 101 0.04 1.42 5.24
N ARG A 102 0.25 0.90 4.04
CA ARG A 102 1.37 0.02 3.74
C ARG A 102 2.13 0.69 2.61
N CYS A 103 3.30 1.21 2.93
CA CYS A 103 4.04 2.02 1.98
C CYS A 103 4.93 1.16 1.07
N VAL A 104 5.30 1.74 -0.04
CA VAL A 104 6.08 1.09 -1.08
C VAL A 104 7.08 2.09 -1.64
N ARG A 105 8.18 1.59 -2.17
CA ARG A 105 9.10 2.42 -2.95
C ARG A 105 9.76 1.59 -4.04
N PRO A 106 10.16 2.22 -5.16
CA PRO A 106 10.87 1.53 -6.21
C PRO A 106 12.31 1.21 -5.79
N ILE A 107 12.87 0.15 -6.39
CA ILE A 107 14.26 -0.24 -6.16
C ILE A 107 15.13 -0.02 -7.40
N ALA A 108 14.79 1.01 -8.16
CA ALA A 108 15.44 1.26 -9.45
C ALA A 108 16.92 1.65 -9.35
N ASP A 109 17.36 2.16 -8.22
CA ASP A 109 18.71 2.67 -8.06
C ASP A 109 19.79 1.64 -8.30
N VAL A 110 19.54 0.40 -7.94
CA VAL A 110 20.47 -0.69 -8.16
C VAL A 110 20.77 -0.87 -9.63
N LYS A 111 19.77 -0.69 -10.48
CA LYS A 111 19.96 -0.80 -11.92
C LYS A 111 20.84 0.30 -12.48
N ASN A 112 20.74 1.47 -11.94
CA ASN A 112 21.55 2.60 -12.40
C ASN A 112 23.03 2.36 -12.12
N PHE A 113 23.36 1.79 -11.00
CA PHE A 113 24.74 1.45 -10.72
C PHE A 113 25.33 0.48 -11.72
N LYS A 114 24.57 -0.49 -12.12
CA LYS A 114 25.05 -1.53 -13.02
C LYS A 114 25.41 -1.03 -14.41
N ARG A 115 24.94 0.13 -14.77
CA ARG A 115 25.24 0.71 -16.06
C ARG A 115 26.60 1.40 -16.13
N ARG A 116 27.24 1.56 -15.04
CA ARG A 116 28.54 2.20 -15.00
C ARG A 116 29.68 1.24 -15.39
#